data_1aa46e3e79e51eb3b42992a415046b88
#
_entry.id   1aa46e3e79e51eb3b42992a415046b88
#
_cell.length_a   1.000
_cell.length_b   1.000
_cell.length_c   1.000
_cell.angle_alpha   90.00
_cell.angle_beta   90.00
_cell.angle_gamma   90.00
#
_symmetry.space_group_name_H-M   'P 1'
#
loop_
_entity.id
_entity.type
_entity.pdbx_description
1 polymer ?
#
loop_
_entity_poly.entity_id
_entity_poly.type
_entity_poly.pdbx_seq_one_letter_code
_entity_poly.pdbx_strand_id
1 'polypeptide(L)'
;MKKITILIIAFSITVFAQGQQQFSKEQKELQQTVVNMFEALSNRDSMALKSYCFSDVTFYEYGQIWNIDTLIRKAITMNQSADFKRINTFDFINVETDKTKAWLTYRLSSVITKDSKETVIQWLETVVLAIQEKQWKVKHLHSTLIKRS
;
A
#
# COMPACT_ATOMS: atom_id res chain seq x y z
N MET A 1 -54.70 -45.03 -13.84
CA MET A 1 -54.34 -43.60 -13.81
C MET A 1 -53.19 -43.41 -12.81
N LYS A 2 -51.94 -43.26 -13.32
CA LYS A 2 -50.75 -43.09 -12.45
C LYS A 2 -50.53 -41.58 -12.20
N LYS A 3 -50.59 -41.17 -10.94
CA LYS A 3 -50.30 -39.81 -10.53
C LYS A 3 -48.80 -39.65 -10.43
N ILE A 4 -48.22 -38.78 -11.26
CA ILE A 4 -46.80 -38.38 -11.21
C ILE A 4 -46.69 -37.19 -10.25
N THR A 5 -46.06 -37.40 -9.11
CA THR A 5 -45.75 -36.34 -8.14
C THR A 5 -44.40 -35.75 -8.54
N ILE A 6 -44.37 -34.49 -9.03
CA ILE A 6 -43.16 -33.74 -9.35
C ILE A 6 -42.65 -33.11 -8.06
N LEU A 7 -41.49 -33.57 -7.58
CA LEU A 7 -40.77 -33.00 -6.44
C LEU A 7 -39.89 -31.85 -6.94
N ILE A 8 -40.28 -30.60 -6.68
CA ILE A 8 -39.47 -29.41 -6.97
C ILE A 8 -38.46 -29.24 -5.85
N ILE A 9 -37.20 -29.59 -6.10
CA ILE A 9 -36.07 -29.28 -5.20
C ILE A 9 -35.66 -27.85 -5.44
N ALA A 10 -36.02 -26.94 -4.51
CA ALA A 10 -35.54 -25.57 -4.49
C ALA A 10 -34.06 -25.55 -4.05
N PHE A 11 -33.15 -25.31 -4.98
CA PHE A 11 -31.73 -25.17 -4.72
C PHE A 11 -31.49 -23.73 -4.23
N SER A 12 -31.36 -23.54 -2.92
CA SER A 12 -31.02 -22.25 -2.32
C SER A 12 -29.56 -21.96 -2.56
N ILE A 13 -29.27 -21.09 -3.53
CA ILE A 13 -27.91 -20.55 -3.75
C ILE A 13 -27.66 -19.50 -2.67
N THR A 14 -26.94 -19.86 -1.62
CA THR A 14 -26.39 -18.91 -0.66
C THR A 14 -25.21 -18.19 -1.33
N VAL A 15 -25.46 -17.00 -1.86
CA VAL A 15 -24.41 -16.08 -2.31
C VAL A 15 -23.69 -15.56 -1.07
N PHE A 16 -22.49 -16.06 -0.78
CA PHE A 16 -21.59 -15.43 0.17
C PHE A 16 -21.13 -14.09 -0.45
N ALA A 17 -21.84 -13.01 -0.11
CA ALA A 17 -21.33 -11.69 -0.34
C ALA A 17 -20.09 -11.51 0.55
N GLN A 18 -18.88 -11.65 -0.02
CA GLN A 18 -17.67 -11.16 0.62
C GLN A 18 -17.84 -9.66 0.74
N GLY A 19 -18.15 -9.19 1.96
CA GLY A 19 -18.27 -7.78 2.24
C GLY A 19 -16.91 -7.10 1.97
N GLN A 20 -16.81 -6.37 0.86
CA GLN A 20 -15.71 -5.44 0.66
C GLN A 20 -15.72 -4.47 1.84
N GLN A 21 -14.61 -4.38 2.57
CA GLN A 21 -14.46 -3.46 3.68
C GLN A 21 -14.66 -2.04 3.16
N GLN A 22 -15.77 -1.41 3.57
CA GLN A 22 -16.12 -0.07 3.10
C GLN A 22 -15.43 0.97 3.97
N PHE A 23 -14.36 1.55 3.46
CA PHE A 23 -13.64 2.64 4.13
C PHE A 23 -14.41 3.96 4.07
N SER A 24 -14.37 4.73 5.17
CA SER A 24 -14.92 6.09 5.23
C SER A 24 -14.16 7.04 4.30
N LYS A 25 -14.71 8.25 4.08
CA LYS A 25 -14.03 9.29 3.29
C LYS A 25 -12.66 9.64 3.88
N GLU A 26 -12.60 9.85 5.20
CA GLU A 26 -11.35 10.15 5.92
C GLU A 26 -10.32 9.01 5.77
N GLN A 27 -10.74 7.77 5.93
CA GLN A 27 -9.86 6.61 5.73
C GLN A 27 -9.30 6.53 4.31
N LYS A 28 -10.10 6.88 3.30
CA LYS A 28 -9.64 6.94 1.90
C LYS A 28 -8.63 8.06 1.65
N GLU A 29 -8.78 9.21 2.33
CA GLU A 29 -7.80 10.30 2.27
C GLU A 29 -6.45 9.87 2.88
N LEU A 30 -6.48 9.11 3.99
CA LEU A 30 -5.27 8.52 4.58
C LEU A 30 -4.60 7.51 3.64
N GLN A 31 -5.39 6.62 3.03
CA GLN A 31 -4.88 5.68 2.02
C GLN A 31 -4.23 6.43 0.85
N GLN A 32 -4.87 7.49 0.36
CA GLN A 32 -4.35 8.29 -0.76
C GLN A 32 -3.03 8.96 -0.41
N THR A 33 -2.81 9.39 0.83
CA THR A 33 -1.52 9.93 1.28
C THR A 33 -0.41 8.89 1.13
N VAL A 34 -0.68 7.64 1.50
CA VAL A 34 0.28 6.53 1.33
C VAL A 34 0.54 6.26 -0.15
N VAL A 35 -0.52 6.16 -0.95
CA VAL A 35 -0.42 5.94 -2.41
C VAL A 35 0.43 7.04 -3.05
N ASN A 36 0.17 8.30 -2.76
CA ASN A 36 0.92 9.44 -3.31
C ASN A 36 2.40 9.42 -2.92
N MET A 37 2.73 9.01 -1.69
CA MET A 37 4.13 8.81 -1.26
C MET A 37 4.82 7.75 -2.14
N PHE A 38 4.17 6.61 -2.39
CA PHE A 38 4.72 5.56 -3.25
C PHE A 38 4.75 5.93 -4.73
N GLU A 39 3.81 6.77 -5.21
CA GLU A 39 3.86 7.32 -6.57
C GLU A 39 5.06 8.27 -6.74
N ALA A 40 5.32 9.13 -5.77
CA ALA A 40 6.52 9.97 -5.77
C ALA A 40 7.80 9.11 -5.83
N LEU A 41 7.84 8.01 -5.07
CA LEU A 41 8.94 7.05 -5.11
C LEU A 41 9.06 6.38 -6.48
N SER A 42 7.94 5.97 -7.09
CA SER A 42 7.89 5.31 -8.41
C SER A 42 8.34 6.25 -9.52
N ASN A 43 7.96 7.52 -9.44
CA ASN A 43 8.35 8.57 -10.37
C ASN A 43 9.77 9.11 -10.11
N ARG A 44 10.46 8.61 -9.08
CA ARG A 44 11.80 9.06 -8.66
C ARG A 44 11.85 10.56 -8.31
N ASP A 45 10.72 11.09 -7.84
CA ASP A 45 10.59 12.47 -7.39
C ASP A 45 10.90 12.58 -5.89
N SER A 46 12.17 12.90 -5.60
CA SER A 46 12.62 13.03 -4.21
C SER A 46 12.02 14.23 -3.48
N MET A 47 11.64 15.30 -4.20
CA MET A 47 11.00 16.48 -3.58
C MET A 47 9.56 16.16 -3.19
N ALA A 48 8.78 15.57 -4.10
CA ALA A 48 7.44 15.12 -3.79
C ALA A 48 7.45 14.06 -2.67
N LEU A 49 8.38 13.10 -2.70
CA LEU A 49 8.52 12.10 -1.64
C LEU A 49 8.75 12.75 -0.26
N LYS A 50 9.65 13.74 -0.16
CA LYS A 50 9.88 14.50 1.08
C LYS A 50 8.64 15.26 1.55
N SER A 51 7.81 15.76 0.64
CA SER A 51 6.60 16.51 1.01
C SER A 51 5.54 15.64 1.70
N TYR A 52 5.50 14.34 1.40
CA TYR A 52 4.60 13.38 2.04
C TYR A 52 5.12 12.79 3.35
N CYS A 53 6.34 13.14 3.76
CA CYS A 53 6.99 12.60 4.93
C CYS A 53 7.35 13.70 5.94
N PHE A 54 7.44 13.33 7.22
CA PHE A 54 8.12 14.17 8.21
C PHE A 54 9.61 14.21 7.89
N SER A 55 10.29 15.29 8.27
CA SER A 55 11.75 15.41 8.13
C SER A 55 12.52 14.36 8.94
N ASP A 56 11.95 13.90 10.05
CA ASP A 56 12.47 12.88 10.94
C ASP A 56 11.75 11.51 10.77
N VAL A 57 11.16 11.27 9.59
CA VAL A 57 10.51 9.98 9.27
C VAL A 57 11.49 8.82 9.41
N THR A 58 10.99 7.69 9.91
CA THR A 58 11.75 6.45 10.03
C THR A 58 11.13 5.34 9.19
N PHE A 59 11.96 4.61 8.45
CA PHE A 59 11.57 3.43 7.69
C PHE A 59 12.33 2.21 8.26
N TYR A 60 11.61 1.19 8.68
CA TYR A 60 12.18 -0.10 9.04
C TYR A 60 12.10 -1.01 7.82
N GLU A 61 13.24 -1.19 7.16
CA GLU A 61 13.38 -1.91 5.90
C GLU A 61 14.51 -2.95 6.00
N TYR A 62 14.22 -4.20 5.66
CA TYR A 62 15.21 -5.29 5.65
C TYR A 62 16.01 -5.41 6.97
N GLY A 63 15.36 -5.20 8.12
CA GLY A 63 16.00 -5.23 9.43
C GLY A 63 16.91 -4.03 9.71
N GLN A 64 16.86 -2.97 8.91
CA GLN A 64 17.63 -1.75 9.07
C GLN A 64 16.71 -0.56 9.36
N ILE A 65 17.25 0.47 9.99
CA ILE A 65 16.55 1.74 10.21
C ILE A 65 17.06 2.75 9.18
N TRP A 66 16.16 3.26 8.34
CA TRP A 66 16.46 4.26 7.34
C TRP A 66 15.75 5.58 7.65
N ASN A 67 16.40 6.68 7.34
CA ASN A 67 15.79 7.99 7.23
C ASN A 67 15.40 8.27 5.76
N ILE A 68 14.77 9.44 5.52
CA ILE A 68 14.32 9.82 4.17
C ILE A 68 15.48 9.89 3.16
N ASP A 69 16.65 10.39 3.55
CA ASP A 69 17.80 10.49 2.64
C ASP A 69 18.37 9.12 2.28
N THR A 70 18.35 8.17 3.21
CA THR A 70 18.71 6.78 2.95
C THR A 70 17.75 6.12 1.98
N LEU A 71 16.42 6.33 2.17
CA LEU A 71 15.40 5.82 1.24
C LEU A 71 15.61 6.42 -0.17
N ILE A 72 15.78 7.74 -0.28
CA ILE A 72 16.03 8.42 -1.56
C ILE A 72 17.28 7.85 -2.24
N ARG A 73 18.38 7.74 -1.52
CA ARG A 73 19.61 7.19 -2.07
C ARG A 73 19.43 5.76 -2.60
N LYS A 74 18.82 4.87 -1.80
CA LYS A 74 18.66 3.45 -2.16
C LYS A 74 17.60 3.22 -3.24
N ALA A 75 16.48 3.93 -3.18
CA ALA A 75 15.34 3.66 -4.05
C ALA A 75 15.30 4.56 -5.29
N ILE A 76 15.90 5.75 -5.25
CA ILE A 76 15.89 6.72 -6.35
C ILE A 76 17.29 6.84 -6.95
N THR A 77 18.28 7.33 -6.19
CA THR A 77 19.60 7.68 -6.73
C THR A 77 20.36 6.47 -7.30
N MET A 78 20.25 5.31 -6.65
CA MET A 78 20.90 4.08 -7.12
C MET A 78 20.08 3.34 -8.21
N ASN A 79 18.91 3.83 -8.59
CA ASN A 79 18.05 3.23 -9.61
C ASN A 79 17.92 4.16 -10.83
N GLN A 80 19.02 4.39 -11.54
CA GLN A 80 19.08 5.30 -12.69
C GLN A 80 18.89 4.62 -14.05
N SER A 81 18.41 3.36 -14.07
CA SER A 81 18.10 2.67 -15.33
C SER A 81 17.09 3.49 -16.15
N ALA A 82 17.36 3.60 -17.47
CA ALA A 82 16.54 4.38 -18.39
C ALA A 82 15.12 3.80 -18.55
N ASP A 83 14.98 2.49 -18.41
CA ASP A 83 13.73 1.75 -18.50
C ASP A 83 13.06 1.53 -17.14
N PHE A 84 13.54 2.19 -16.08
CA PHE A 84 12.97 2.03 -14.76
C PHE A 84 11.49 2.39 -14.74
N LYS A 85 10.68 1.42 -14.30
CA LYS A 85 9.25 1.58 -14.09
C LYS A 85 8.85 0.83 -12.83
N ARG A 86 8.00 1.43 -12.03
CA ARG A 86 7.41 0.78 -10.85
C ARG A 86 5.92 0.99 -10.85
N ILE A 87 5.17 -0.09 -10.77
CA ILE A 87 3.71 -0.09 -10.64
C ILE A 87 3.36 -0.72 -9.30
N ASN A 88 2.58 -0.01 -8.50
CA ASN A 88 2.17 -0.44 -7.17
C ASN A 88 0.69 -0.82 -7.15
N THR A 89 0.38 -1.89 -6.44
CA THR A 89 -0.99 -2.31 -6.11
C THR A 89 -1.09 -2.46 -4.60
N PHE A 90 -2.13 -1.86 -4.01
CA PHE A 90 -2.37 -1.85 -2.58
C PHE A 90 -3.63 -2.65 -2.24
N ASP A 91 -3.53 -3.47 -1.21
CA ASP A 91 -4.65 -4.14 -0.54
C ASP A 91 -4.68 -3.65 0.92
N PHE A 92 -5.50 -2.63 1.20
CA PHE A 92 -5.61 -2.05 2.53
C PHE A 92 -6.41 -2.97 3.45
N ILE A 93 -5.77 -3.46 4.52
CA ILE A 93 -6.31 -4.40 5.49
C ILE A 93 -6.98 -3.66 6.64
N ASN A 94 -6.31 -2.63 7.18
CA ASN A 94 -6.81 -1.86 8.31
C ASN A 94 -6.44 -0.40 8.17
N VAL A 95 -7.36 0.49 8.57
CA VAL A 95 -7.14 1.94 8.62
C VAL A 95 -7.81 2.46 9.89
N GLU A 96 -7.01 2.89 10.83
CA GLU A 96 -7.50 3.48 12.07
C GLU A 96 -6.94 4.88 12.26
N THR A 97 -7.74 5.76 12.82
CA THR A 97 -7.38 7.16 13.01
C THR A 97 -7.96 7.72 14.29
N ASP A 98 -7.20 8.58 14.93
CA ASP A 98 -7.71 9.61 15.85
C ASP A 98 -7.59 10.99 15.19
N LYS A 99 -7.84 12.06 15.92
CA LYS A 99 -7.86 13.43 15.38
C LYS A 99 -6.50 13.88 14.81
N THR A 100 -5.40 13.25 15.17
CA THR A 100 -4.05 13.75 14.89
C THR A 100 -3.08 12.68 14.39
N LYS A 101 -3.44 11.40 14.57
CA LYS A 101 -2.63 10.26 14.19
C LYS A 101 -3.50 9.20 13.52
N ALA A 102 -2.89 8.46 12.62
CA ALA A 102 -3.50 7.31 11.98
C ALA A 102 -2.46 6.21 11.77
N TRP A 103 -2.92 4.97 11.72
CA TRP A 103 -2.10 3.86 11.27
C TRP A 103 -2.86 3.00 10.26
N LEU A 104 -2.15 2.56 9.24
CA LEU A 104 -2.68 1.75 8.17
C LEU A 104 -1.82 0.50 8.03
N THR A 105 -2.48 -0.63 7.83
CA THR A 105 -1.81 -1.89 7.47
C THR A 105 -2.31 -2.31 6.09
N TYR A 106 -1.39 -2.67 5.20
CA TYR A 106 -1.70 -3.07 3.83
C TYR A 106 -0.68 -4.07 3.28
N ARG A 107 -1.12 -4.82 2.27
CA ARG A 107 -0.21 -5.54 1.37
C ARG A 107 0.12 -4.64 0.20
N LEU A 108 1.40 -4.54 -0.10
CA LEU A 108 1.91 -3.84 -1.27
C LEU A 108 2.51 -4.87 -2.22
N SER A 109 2.09 -4.81 -3.48
CA SER A 109 2.74 -5.53 -4.58
C SER A 109 3.29 -4.51 -5.57
N SER A 110 4.59 -4.56 -5.82
CA SER A 110 5.26 -3.70 -6.81
C SER A 110 5.82 -4.54 -7.93
N VAL A 111 5.46 -4.20 -9.17
CA VAL A 111 6.10 -4.70 -10.38
C VAL A 111 7.16 -3.68 -10.78
N ILE A 112 8.42 -4.07 -10.74
CA ILE A 112 9.56 -3.18 -11.03
C ILE A 112 10.28 -3.68 -12.27
N THR A 113 10.30 -2.85 -13.32
CA THR A 113 11.11 -3.07 -14.53
C THR A 113 12.40 -2.27 -14.40
N LYS A 114 13.52 -2.91 -14.60
CA LYS A 114 14.85 -2.31 -14.56
C LYS A 114 15.85 -3.15 -15.35
N ASP A 115 16.66 -2.52 -16.21
CA ASP A 115 17.68 -3.18 -17.04
C ASP A 115 17.06 -4.35 -17.84
N SER A 116 15.89 -4.11 -18.44
CA SER A 116 15.08 -5.07 -19.21
C SER A 116 14.64 -6.31 -18.42
N LYS A 117 14.68 -6.23 -17.09
CA LYS A 117 14.18 -7.29 -16.21
C LYS A 117 12.99 -6.80 -15.40
N GLU A 118 12.01 -7.69 -15.24
CA GLU A 118 10.86 -7.45 -14.37
C GLU A 118 11.03 -8.25 -13.07
N THR A 119 10.74 -7.60 -11.95
CA THR A 119 10.78 -8.21 -10.62
C THR A 119 9.48 -7.86 -9.91
N VAL A 120 8.80 -8.85 -9.35
CA VAL A 120 7.63 -8.65 -8.49
C VAL A 120 8.08 -8.74 -7.03
N ILE A 121 7.79 -7.70 -6.26
CA ILE A 121 8.12 -7.66 -4.84
C ILE A 121 6.83 -7.40 -4.05
N GLN A 122 6.63 -8.18 -2.98
CA GLN A 122 5.45 -8.08 -2.13
C GLN A 122 5.87 -7.85 -0.69
N TRP A 123 5.16 -6.94 -0.01
CA TRP A 123 5.35 -6.60 1.39
C TRP A 123 4.04 -6.62 2.16
N LEU A 124 4.16 -6.87 3.45
CA LEU A 124 3.18 -6.47 4.46
C LEU A 124 3.75 -5.27 5.19
N GLU A 125 3.02 -4.16 5.18
CA GLU A 125 3.50 -2.90 5.72
C GLU A 125 2.52 -2.32 6.73
N THR A 126 3.09 -1.64 7.73
CA THR A 126 2.34 -0.78 8.65
C THR A 126 2.95 0.61 8.60
N VAL A 127 2.10 1.61 8.36
CA VAL A 127 2.48 3.02 8.30
C VAL A 127 1.75 3.81 9.37
N VAL A 128 2.47 4.72 10.02
CA VAL A 128 1.91 5.71 10.94
C VAL A 128 1.94 7.06 10.26
N LEU A 129 0.79 7.70 10.18
CA LEU A 129 0.61 9.07 9.71
C LEU A 129 0.38 9.99 10.91
N ALA A 130 0.77 11.25 10.76
CA ALA A 130 0.43 12.32 11.70
C ALA A 130 0.17 13.62 10.91
N ILE A 131 -0.51 14.56 11.55
CA ILE A 131 -0.78 15.87 10.94
C ILE A 131 0.42 16.80 11.18
N GLN A 132 0.92 17.39 10.10
CA GLN A 132 1.86 18.49 10.11
C GLN A 132 1.36 19.55 9.12
N GLU A 133 1.25 20.81 9.54
CA GLU A 133 0.79 21.92 8.69
C GLU A 133 -0.58 21.65 8.03
N LYS A 134 -1.50 21.05 8.79
CA LYS A 134 -2.85 20.63 8.34
C LYS A 134 -2.86 19.54 7.25
N GLN A 135 -1.76 18.85 7.03
CA GLN A 135 -1.64 17.76 6.07
C GLN A 135 -1.24 16.46 6.77
N TRP A 136 -1.82 15.35 6.34
CA TRP A 136 -1.37 14.04 6.74
C TRP A 136 -0.02 13.72 6.10
N LYS A 137 0.96 13.34 6.92
CA LYS A 137 2.30 12.94 6.46
C LYS A 137 2.74 11.66 7.13
N VAL A 138 3.59 10.91 6.44
CA VAL A 138 4.18 9.68 6.97
C VAL A 138 5.21 10.01 8.03
N LYS A 139 5.02 9.46 9.23
CA LYS A 139 5.94 9.59 10.37
C LYS A 139 6.79 8.35 10.55
N HIS A 140 6.22 7.20 10.25
CA HIS A 140 6.89 5.91 10.42
C HIS A 140 6.33 4.89 9.43
N LEU A 141 7.18 4.03 8.89
CA LEU A 141 6.79 2.90 8.06
C LEU A 141 7.64 1.69 8.41
N HIS A 142 6.99 0.55 8.61
CA HIS A 142 7.63 -0.74 8.82
C HIS A 142 7.22 -1.71 7.72
N SER A 143 8.20 -2.25 7.02
CA SER A 143 8.01 -3.21 5.92
C SER A 143 8.51 -4.59 6.31
N THR A 144 7.68 -5.59 6.05
CA THR A 144 8.06 -7.00 6.07
C THR A 144 8.02 -7.54 4.65
N LEU A 145 9.16 -7.95 4.13
CA LEU A 145 9.23 -8.59 2.81
C LEU A 145 8.52 -9.95 2.86
N ILE A 146 7.50 -10.14 2.00
CA ILE A 146 6.79 -11.42 1.86
C ILE A 146 7.45 -12.27 0.77
N LYS A 147 7.64 -11.67 -0.42
CA LYS A 147 8.13 -12.38 -1.60
C LYS A 147 8.89 -11.44 -2.54
N ARG A 148 9.88 -12.03 -3.23
CA ARG A 148 10.54 -11.42 -4.39
C ARG A 148 10.73 -12.49 -5.46
N SER A 149 10.25 -12.24 -6.64
CA SER A 149 10.32 -13.16 -7.79
C SER A 149 10.58 -12.42 -9.10
#